data_ced99225d86250300ec92bf49c756c4a
#
_entry.id   ced99225d86250300ec92bf49c756c4a
#
_cell.length_a   1.000
_cell.length_b   1.000
_cell.length_c   1.000
_cell.angle_alpha   90.00
_cell.angle_beta   90.00
_cell.angle_gamma   90.00
#
_symmetry.space_group_name_H-M   'P 1'
#
loop_
_entity.id
_entity.type
_entity.pdbx_description
1 polymer ?
#
loop_
_entity_poly.entity_id
_entity_poly.type
_entity_poly.pdbx_seq_one_letter_code
_entity_poly.pdbx_strand_id
1 'polypeptide(L)'
;MDAKAVLKYAVDQEAKFVSVRFTDLVGSWQHLTFPIHELDEGSFEDGFGFDASSIRGWASIHESDMLLIPDSGRVWMEPFAEEPTLCVIANAVDPITKEGYGFDPRSVAQRAESYLKFTGVADTAYFGPEAEFFVFDGVEIENEPHSAGYRIHSDEGIWSSGRREDEMRGPNLGYRIRNKEGYVPVPPADSLADLRSEISLTLEECGITVECHHHEVATAGQCEIDFRYSTLLGTADNLQIFKYVVRNVAYLNGKTATFMPKPMYGDNGSGMHCHQSLWKGEKPLFAGDGYAGLSDLARWYIGGLLKHAASVVAFAAPTTNSYKRLVPGFEAPVNLAYSARNRSAAIRIPMFSTNPKLKRLEFRPPDPSCNPYIAFSAMLMAGLDGIQNRIDPGEPLDKDIYDLAPEELKNVPSLPGSLDESLKALEADHEFLLKGEVFTPQLIDRWISYKREREINPMRMRPHPLEFALYFDI
;
A
#
# COMPACT_ATOMS: atom_id res chain seq x y z
N MET A 1 9.38 -18.55 13.63
CA MET A 1 10.32 -19.08 14.66
C MET A 1 9.70 -18.86 16.02
N ASP A 2 10.08 -19.60 17.06
CA ASP A 2 9.78 -19.23 18.44
C ASP A 2 10.90 -18.33 19.01
N ALA A 3 10.71 -17.77 20.22
CA ALA A 3 11.68 -16.86 20.84
C ALA A 3 13.09 -17.47 20.93
N LYS A 4 13.19 -18.76 21.31
CA LYS A 4 14.49 -19.47 21.42
C LYS A 4 15.19 -19.60 20.06
N ALA A 5 14.43 -19.88 19.02
CA ALA A 5 14.97 -19.97 17.67
C ALA A 5 15.45 -18.59 17.16
N VAL A 6 14.76 -17.50 17.52
CA VAL A 6 15.20 -16.14 17.20
C VAL A 6 16.50 -15.79 17.90
N LEU A 7 16.61 -16.08 19.21
CA LEU A 7 17.86 -15.84 19.95
C LEU A 7 19.03 -16.64 19.39
N LYS A 8 18.78 -17.91 19.05
CA LYS A 8 19.81 -18.74 18.39
C LYS A 8 20.20 -18.13 17.04
N TYR A 9 19.23 -17.71 16.22
CA TYR A 9 19.50 -17.07 14.94
C TYR A 9 20.34 -15.80 15.10
N ALA A 10 20.02 -14.95 16.10
CA ALA A 10 20.81 -13.76 16.40
C ALA A 10 22.28 -14.10 16.74
N VAL A 11 22.51 -15.15 17.51
CA VAL A 11 23.88 -15.63 17.84
C VAL A 11 24.57 -16.18 16.59
N ASP A 12 23.90 -17.03 15.81
CA ASP A 12 24.44 -17.65 14.60
C ASP A 12 24.81 -16.58 13.53
N GLN A 13 24.12 -15.42 13.51
CA GLN A 13 24.38 -14.28 12.64
C GLN A 13 25.27 -13.21 13.28
N GLU A 14 25.84 -13.46 14.44
CA GLU A 14 26.71 -12.53 15.17
C GLU A 14 26.09 -11.13 15.40
N ALA A 15 24.76 -11.05 15.56
CA ALA A 15 24.05 -9.81 15.77
C ALA A 15 24.60 -9.02 16.96
N LYS A 16 24.80 -7.72 16.78
CA LYS A 16 25.23 -6.76 17.81
C LYS A 16 24.09 -5.96 18.36
N PHE A 17 23.06 -5.73 17.52
CA PHE A 17 21.89 -4.92 17.85
C PHE A 17 20.60 -5.66 17.44
N VAL A 18 19.50 -5.26 18.06
CA VAL A 18 18.14 -5.58 17.62
C VAL A 18 17.38 -4.29 17.30
N SER A 19 16.83 -4.21 16.09
CA SER A 19 15.96 -3.11 15.64
C SER A 19 14.50 -3.58 15.74
N VAL A 20 13.79 -3.06 16.73
CA VAL A 20 12.36 -3.35 16.97
C VAL A 20 11.54 -2.37 16.15
N ARG A 21 10.83 -2.85 15.13
CA ARG A 21 10.10 -2.03 14.14
C ARG A 21 8.60 -2.11 14.34
N PHE A 22 7.95 -0.97 14.22
CA PHE A 22 6.48 -0.86 14.28
C PHE A 22 5.99 0.20 13.30
N THR A 23 4.69 0.26 13.06
CA THR A 23 4.11 1.14 12.05
C THR A 23 3.21 2.17 12.70
N ASP A 24 3.38 3.46 12.36
CA ASP A 24 2.48 4.52 12.80
C ASP A 24 1.12 4.46 12.07
N LEU A 25 0.15 5.27 12.51
CA LEU A 25 -1.20 5.26 11.96
C LEU A 25 -1.23 5.54 10.44
N VAL A 26 -0.35 6.38 9.95
CA VAL A 26 -0.31 6.74 8.51
C VAL A 26 0.48 5.76 7.65
N GLY A 27 1.10 4.73 8.24
CA GLY A 27 1.79 3.67 7.52
C GLY A 27 3.30 3.85 7.38
N SER A 28 3.91 4.74 8.16
CA SER A 28 5.37 4.85 8.19
C SER A 28 5.97 3.95 9.25
N TRP A 29 7.08 3.30 8.90
CA TRP A 29 7.84 2.54 9.86
C TRP A 29 8.59 3.45 10.83
N GLN A 30 8.57 3.04 12.09
CA GLN A 30 9.33 3.58 13.21
C GLN A 30 10.17 2.44 13.80
N HIS A 31 11.27 2.76 14.49
CA HIS A 31 12.06 1.74 15.16
C HIS A 31 12.75 2.27 16.41
N LEU A 32 13.05 1.34 17.31
CA LEU A 32 13.99 1.50 18.40
C LEU A 32 15.09 0.46 18.24
N THR A 33 16.32 0.83 18.52
CA THR A 33 17.46 -0.09 18.44
C THR A 33 18.06 -0.29 19.82
N PHE A 34 18.23 -1.54 20.20
CA PHE A 34 18.82 -1.97 21.47
C PHE A 34 20.08 -2.78 21.21
N PRO A 35 21.08 -2.74 22.11
CA PRO A 35 22.15 -3.75 22.10
C PRO A 35 21.55 -5.15 22.20
N ILE A 36 22.16 -6.11 21.53
CA ILE A 36 21.57 -7.47 21.40
C ILE A 36 21.38 -8.17 22.76
N HIS A 37 22.15 -7.81 23.78
CA HIS A 37 22.01 -8.40 25.12
C HIS A 37 20.74 -7.96 25.88
N GLU A 38 20.02 -6.95 25.37
CA GLU A 38 18.69 -6.55 25.86
C GLU A 38 17.57 -7.42 25.30
N LEU A 39 17.87 -8.28 24.31
CA LEU A 39 16.91 -9.22 23.75
C LEU A 39 17.08 -10.59 24.39
N ASP A 40 16.09 -11.04 25.13
CA ASP A 40 15.98 -12.35 25.74
C ASP A 40 14.63 -13.02 25.48
N GLU A 41 14.37 -14.19 26.05
CA GLU A 41 13.07 -14.86 25.91
C GLU A 41 11.94 -14.02 26.52
N GLY A 42 12.19 -13.31 27.61
CA GLY A 42 11.21 -12.44 28.29
C GLY A 42 10.81 -11.24 27.45
N SER A 43 11.69 -10.74 26.60
CA SER A 43 11.43 -9.60 25.73
C SER A 43 10.24 -9.85 24.77
N PHE A 44 9.93 -11.11 24.44
CA PHE A 44 8.79 -11.50 23.61
C PHE A 44 7.46 -11.55 24.37
N GLU A 45 7.48 -11.47 25.70
CA GLU A 45 6.29 -11.44 26.57
C GLU A 45 6.14 -10.06 27.23
N ASP A 46 7.23 -9.51 27.74
CA ASP A 46 7.25 -8.26 28.49
C ASP A 46 7.38 -7.03 27.59
N GLY A 47 8.07 -7.18 26.46
CA GLY A 47 8.24 -6.13 25.45
C GLY A 47 9.24 -5.06 25.82
N PHE A 48 9.37 -4.05 24.96
CA PHE A 48 10.23 -2.88 25.11
C PHE A 48 9.38 -1.64 25.34
N GLY A 49 9.65 -0.90 26.43
CA GLY A 49 8.94 0.35 26.74
C GLY A 49 9.33 1.49 25.81
N PHE A 50 8.35 2.32 25.41
CA PHE A 50 8.59 3.53 24.63
C PHE A 50 7.50 4.59 24.86
N ASP A 51 7.84 5.86 24.51
CA ASP A 51 6.89 6.98 24.54
C ASP A 51 6.13 7.08 23.19
N ALA A 52 4.85 6.72 23.23
CA ALA A 52 3.98 6.76 22.06
C ALA A 52 3.42 8.16 21.74
N SER A 53 3.59 9.16 22.62
CA SER A 53 3.03 10.51 22.44
C SER A 53 3.63 11.26 21.24
N SER A 54 4.85 10.89 20.86
CA SER A 54 5.55 11.45 19.70
C SER A 54 5.23 10.72 18.38
N ILE A 55 4.45 9.64 18.42
CA ILE A 55 4.11 8.86 17.22
C ILE A 55 2.91 9.47 16.51
N ARG A 56 3.03 9.64 15.20
CA ARG A 56 2.00 10.28 14.38
C ARG A 56 0.66 9.55 14.42
N GLY A 57 -0.37 10.29 14.82
CA GLY A 57 -1.75 9.77 14.88
C GLY A 57 -2.06 8.91 16.10
N TRP A 58 -1.08 8.68 17.00
CA TRP A 58 -1.25 7.89 18.21
C TRP A 58 -1.67 8.75 19.43
N ALA A 59 -1.38 8.27 20.61
CA ALA A 59 -1.88 8.78 21.89
C ALA A 59 -1.60 10.27 22.16
N SER A 60 -2.35 10.82 23.07
CA SER A 60 -2.05 12.09 23.71
C SER A 60 -1.03 11.90 24.85
N ILE A 61 -0.47 13.01 25.35
CA ILE A 61 0.54 13.03 26.44
C ILE A 61 0.10 12.27 27.72
N HIS A 62 -1.20 12.05 27.91
CA HIS A 62 -1.74 11.39 29.09
C HIS A 62 -1.74 9.85 29.05
N GLU A 63 -1.44 9.25 27.88
CA GLU A 63 -1.38 7.79 27.66
C GLU A 63 -0.15 7.47 26.82
N SER A 64 1.02 7.95 27.26
CA SER A 64 2.25 7.92 26.46
C SER A 64 3.03 6.61 26.56
N ASP A 65 2.98 5.96 27.71
CA ASP A 65 3.77 4.75 27.95
C ASP A 65 3.13 3.54 27.29
N MET A 66 3.83 2.94 26.34
CA MET A 66 3.41 1.74 25.62
C MET A 66 4.55 0.72 25.57
N LEU A 67 4.21 -0.52 25.28
CA LEU A 67 5.15 -1.61 25.06
C LEU A 67 5.15 -2.05 23.59
N LEU A 68 6.32 -2.34 23.07
CA LEU A 68 6.51 -3.04 21.80
C LEU A 68 6.78 -4.51 22.06
N ILE A 69 5.84 -5.37 21.70
CA ILE A 69 5.98 -6.82 21.80
C ILE A 69 6.50 -7.36 20.47
N PRO A 70 7.75 -7.87 20.41
CA PRO A 70 8.32 -8.43 19.19
C PRO A 70 7.55 -9.67 18.70
N ASP A 71 7.37 -9.79 17.40
CA ASP A 71 6.80 -10.98 16.77
C ASP A 71 7.93 -11.93 16.30
N SER A 72 8.13 -13.03 17.01
CA SER A 72 9.16 -14.03 16.68
C SER A 72 8.99 -14.68 15.29
N GLY A 73 7.80 -14.55 14.68
CA GLY A 73 7.51 -15.03 13.33
C GLY A 73 8.05 -14.12 12.22
N ARG A 74 8.47 -12.89 12.55
CA ARG A 74 8.87 -11.87 11.56
C ARG A 74 10.20 -11.23 11.93
N VAL A 75 11.28 -11.95 11.62
CA VAL A 75 12.67 -11.54 11.88
C VAL A 75 13.55 -11.74 10.64
N TRP A 76 14.52 -10.85 10.44
CA TRP A 76 15.55 -10.93 9.39
C TRP A 76 16.79 -10.13 9.81
N MET A 77 17.92 -10.33 9.12
CA MET A 77 19.08 -9.46 9.31
C MET A 77 18.94 -8.18 8.48
N GLU A 78 19.32 -7.06 9.05
CA GLU A 78 19.29 -5.74 8.41
C GLU A 78 20.32 -5.66 7.27
N PRO A 79 19.90 -5.50 6.00
CA PRO A 79 20.85 -5.55 4.88
C PRO A 79 21.66 -4.26 4.70
N PHE A 80 21.30 -3.16 5.38
CA PHE A 80 21.87 -1.84 5.15
C PHE A 80 22.65 -1.29 6.35
N ALA A 81 22.66 -1.97 7.49
CA ALA A 81 23.40 -1.55 8.66
C ALA A 81 24.89 -1.94 8.58
N GLU A 82 25.80 -1.05 9.04
CA GLU A 82 27.23 -1.37 9.13
C GLU A 82 27.50 -2.49 10.13
N GLU A 83 26.80 -2.46 11.28
CA GLU A 83 26.93 -3.50 12.31
C GLU A 83 25.80 -4.52 12.18
N PRO A 84 26.09 -5.83 12.31
CA PRO A 84 25.07 -6.87 12.22
C PRO A 84 23.89 -6.60 13.16
N THR A 85 22.74 -6.35 12.60
CA THR A 85 21.52 -5.95 13.32
C THR A 85 20.37 -6.91 13.00
N LEU A 86 19.78 -7.51 14.02
CA LEU A 86 18.55 -8.29 13.89
C LEU A 86 17.37 -7.34 13.80
N CYS A 87 16.53 -7.46 12.78
CA CYS A 87 15.26 -6.78 12.69
C CYS A 87 14.11 -7.65 13.16
N VAL A 88 13.18 -7.08 13.90
CA VAL A 88 11.95 -7.73 14.32
C VAL A 88 10.78 -6.76 14.21
N ILE A 89 9.63 -7.22 13.70
CA ILE A 89 8.40 -6.43 13.72
C ILE A 89 7.71 -6.62 15.07
N ALA A 90 7.17 -5.56 15.63
CA ALA A 90 6.50 -5.57 16.92
C ALA A 90 5.07 -5.00 16.81
N ASN A 91 4.22 -5.44 17.72
CA ASN A 91 2.92 -4.83 18.00
C ASN A 91 3.05 -3.89 19.19
N ALA A 92 2.36 -2.75 19.12
CA ALA A 92 2.20 -1.90 20.30
C ALA A 92 1.04 -2.40 21.18
N VAL A 93 1.28 -2.49 22.49
CA VAL A 93 0.29 -2.92 23.47
C VAL A 93 0.24 -1.98 24.66
N ASP A 94 -0.90 -1.94 25.32
CA ASP A 94 -1.05 -1.26 26.60
C ASP A 94 -0.20 -1.96 27.68
N PRO A 95 0.58 -1.23 28.50
CA PRO A 95 1.51 -1.84 29.44
C PRO A 95 0.81 -2.53 30.61
N ILE A 96 -0.45 -2.16 30.93
CA ILE A 96 -1.20 -2.67 32.07
C ILE A 96 -2.05 -3.87 31.66
N THR A 97 -2.85 -3.71 30.58
CA THR A 97 -3.78 -4.76 30.13
C THR A 97 -3.11 -5.79 29.23
N LYS A 98 -1.97 -5.44 28.63
CA LYS A 98 -1.27 -6.22 27.57
C LYS A 98 -2.13 -6.46 26.33
N GLU A 99 -3.24 -5.73 26.18
CA GLU A 99 -4.07 -5.77 24.99
C GLU A 99 -3.44 -4.92 23.87
N GLY A 100 -3.69 -5.31 22.64
CA GLY A 100 -3.20 -4.56 21.45
C GLY A 100 -3.70 -3.12 21.47
N TYR A 101 -2.77 -2.17 21.31
CA TYR A 101 -3.11 -0.75 21.30
C TYR A 101 -4.11 -0.43 20.17
N GLY A 102 -5.18 0.30 20.52
CA GLY A 102 -6.30 0.54 19.60
C GLY A 102 -5.93 1.26 18.29
N PHE A 103 -4.85 2.02 18.30
CA PHE A 103 -4.31 2.74 17.13
C PHE A 103 -3.12 2.04 16.46
N ASP A 104 -2.70 0.87 16.96
CA ASP A 104 -1.67 0.06 16.28
C ASP A 104 -2.24 -0.60 15.02
N PRO A 105 -1.76 -0.23 13.82
CA PRO A 105 -2.29 -0.77 12.57
C PRO A 105 -2.11 -2.29 12.44
N ARG A 106 -1.00 -2.83 12.95
CA ARG A 106 -0.72 -4.26 12.87
C ARG A 106 -1.69 -5.08 13.72
N SER A 107 -2.07 -4.56 14.89
CA SER A 107 -3.12 -5.15 15.73
C SER A 107 -4.49 -5.13 15.05
N VAL A 108 -4.81 -4.12 14.23
CA VAL A 108 -6.04 -4.12 13.39
C VAL A 108 -6.01 -5.31 12.42
N ALA A 109 -4.90 -5.55 11.74
CA ALA A 109 -4.77 -6.67 10.81
C ALA A 109 -4.90 -8.04 11.50
N GLN A 110 -4.33 -8.19 12.69
CA GLN A 110 -4.49 -9.40 13.51
C GLN A 110 -5.95 -9.64 13.92
N ARG A 111 -6.65 -8.57 14.33
CA ARG A 111 -8.09 -8.65 14.64
C ARG A 111 -8.92 -9.01 13.41
N ALA A 112 -8.58 -8.48 12.22
CA ALA A 112 -9.26 -8.81 10.97
C ALA A 112 -9.12 -10.30 10.59
N GLU A 113 -7.91 -10.88 10.69
CA GLU A 113 -7.70 -12.32 10.48
C GLU A 113 -8.43 -13.17 11.55
N SER A 114 -8.45 -12.71 12.78
CA SER A 114 -9.16 -13.39 13.88
C SER A 114 -10.67 -13.35 13.65
N TYR A 115 -11.21 -12.22 13.22
CA TYR A 115 -12.62 -12.08 12.89
C TYR A 115 -13.02 -12.95 11.70
N LEU A 116 -12.19 -13.03 10.64
CA LEU A 116 -12.42 -13.94 9.52
C LEU A 116 -12.65 -15.37 10.02
N LYS A 117 -11.76 -15.88 10.87
CA LYS A 117 -11.85 -17.22 11.47
C LYS A 117 -13.12 -17.37 12.34
N PHE A 118 -13.43 -16.36 13.15
CA PHE A 118 -14.62 -16.34 14.00
C PHE A 118 -15.92 -16.44 13.18
N THR A 119 -16.00 -15.80 12.01
CA THR A 119 -17.19 -15.88 11.14
C THR A 119 -17.46 -17.29 10.63
N GLY A 120 -16.46 -18.17 10.63
CA GLY A 120 -16.54 -19.51 10.05
C GLY A 120 -16.62 -19.54 8.52
N VAL A 121 -16.56 -18.39 7.85
CA VAL A 121 -16.59 -18.28 6.37
C VAL A 121 -15.30 -18.87 5.78
N ALA A 122 -14.17 -18.45 6.29
CA ALA A 122 -12.85 -18.90 5.87
C ALA A 122 -11.90 -18.90 7.06
N ASP A 123 -10.73 -19.50 6.91
CA ASP A 123 -9.67 -19.45 7.91
C ASP A 123 -8.46 -18.63 7.45
N THR A 124 -8.33 -18.39 6.16
CA THR A 124 -7.23 -17.65 5.58
C THR A 124 -7.71 -16.71 4.48
N ALA A 125 -7.25 -15.46 4.54
CA ALA A 125 -7.36 -14.48 3.47
C ALA A 125 -5.96 -14.23 2.90
N TYR A 126 -5.77 -14.48 1.61
CA TYR A 126 -4.53 -14.17 0.90
C TYR A 126 -4.65 -12.83 0.20
N PHE A 127 -3.58 -12.04 0.30
CA PHE A 127 -3.42 -10.75 -0.37
C PHE A 127 -2.14 -10.76 -1.20
N GLY A 128 -2.18 -10.19 -2.41
CA GLY A 128 -1.04 -9.99 -3.30
C GLY A 128 -1.13 -8.59 -3.91
N PRO A 129 -0.41 -7.60 -3.36
CA PRO A 129 -0.35 -6.27 -3.92
C PRO A 129 0.68 -6.18 -5.04
N GLU A 130 0.34 -5.47 -6.13
CA GLU A 130 1.21 -5.02 -7.21
C GLU A 130 1.56 -3.55 -6.92
N ALA A 131 2.63 -3.31 -6.15
CA ALA A 131 2.96 -1.97 -5.66
C ALA A 131 3.93 -1.24 -6.59
N GLU A 132 3.42 -0.32 -7.40
CA GLU A 132 4.21 0.52 -8.29
C GLU A 132 4.91 1.65 -7.52
N PHE A 133 6.05 2.11 -8.04
CA PHE A 133 6.82 3.22 -7.47
C PHE A 133 7.61 3.95 -8.55
N PHE A 134 8.05 5.17 -8.23
CA PHE A 134 8.96 5.93 -9.10
C PHE A 134 10.35 6.00 -8.50
N VAL A 135 11.37 5.95 -9.36
CA VAL A 135 12.77 6.23 -9.04
C VAL A 135 13.22 7.44 -9.81
N PHE A 136 13.77 8.44 -9.09
CA PHE A 136 14.27 9.69 -9.67
C PHE A 136 15.73 9.89 -9.32
N ASP A 137 16.44 10.69 -10.15
CA ASP A 137 17.81 11.14 -9.87
C ASP A 137 17.85 12.26 -8.83
N GLY A 138 16.74 12.95 -8.61
CA GLY A 138 16.60 13.98 -7.58
C GLY A 138 15.27 14.67 -7.63
N VAL A 139 14.89 15.28 -6.50
CA VAL A 139 13.66 16.06 -6.36
C VAL A 139 13.98 17.34 -5.58
N GLU A 140 13.66 18.49 -6.17
CA GLU A 140 13.68 19.78 -5.51
C GLU A 140 12.27 20.17 -5.10
N ILE A 141 12.09 20.64 -3.87
CA ILE A 141 10.79 21.08 -3.35
C ILE A 141 10.94 22.50 -2.79
N GLU A 142 10.10 23.39 -3.29
CA GLU A 142 9.95 24.74 -2.78
C GLU A 142 8.55 24.92 -2.20
N ASN A 143 8.44 25.32 -0.93
CA ASN A 143 7.16 25.42 -0.23
C ASN A 143 7.16 26.60 0.76
N GLU A 144 7.45 27.78 0.24
CA GLU A 144 7.46 29.04 0.97
C GLU A 144 6.13 29.79 0.73
N PRO A 145 5.72 30.72 1.60
CA PRO A 145 4.48 31.48 1.43
C PRO A 145 4.37 32.25 0.11
N HIS A 146 5.49 32.64 -0.48
CA HIS A 146 5.59 33.45 -1.69
C HIS A 146 6.13 32.69 -2.91
N SER A 147 6.56 31.43 -2.71
CA SER A 147 7.14 30.61 -3.77
C SER A 147 6.86 29.13 -3.51
N ALA A 148 6.22 28.47 -4.44
CA ALA A 148 5.87 27.07 -4.31
C ALA A 148 6.03 26.32 -5.63
N GLY A 149 6.65 25.16 -5.56
CA GLY A 149 6.83 24.30 -6.73
C GLY A 149 7.65 23.06 -6.41
N TYR A 150 7.86 22.24 -7.43
CA TYR A 150 8.76 21.11 -7.37
C TYR A 150 9.42 20.92 -8.72
N ARG A 151 10.62 20.33 -8.71
CA ARG A 151 11.32 19.90 -9.90
C ARG A 151 11.81 18.48 -9.71
N ILE A 152 11.49 17.62 -10.68
CA ILE A 152 11.92 16.23 -10.70
C ILE A 152 13.03 16.09 -11.74
N HIS A 153 14.16 15.49 -11.33
CA HIS A 153 15.27 15.13 -12.18
C HIS A 153 15.22 13.63 -12.46
N SER A 154 15.25 13.27 -13.74
CA SER A 154 15.35 11.88 -14.19
C SER A 154 16.01 11.82 -15.56
N ASP A 155 17.05 10.99 -15.67
CA ASP A 155 17.72 10.76 -16.95
C ASP A 155 16.87 9.94 -17.92
N GLU A 156 15.88 9.18 -17.44
CA GLU A 156 14.87 8.53 -18.30
C GLU A 156 13.77 9.49 -18.77
N GLY A 157 13.55 10.59 -18.04
CA GLY A 157 12.46 11.52 -18.31
C GLY A 157 12.58 12.20 -19.66
N ILE A 158 11.47 12.22 -20.43
CA ILE A 158 11.43 12.86 -21.76
C ILE A 158 11.85 14.34 -21.71
N TRP A 159 11.58 15.04 -20.63
CA TRP A 159 11.98 16.43 -20.42
C TRP A 159 13.50 16.64 -20.27
N SER A 160 14.25 15.56 -20.03
CA SER A 160 15.72 15.56 -19.99
C SER A 160 16.38 15.44 -21.35
N SER A 161 15.62 15.37 -22.45
CA SER A 161 16.14 15.20 -23.82
C SER A 161 17.12 16.31 -24.24
N GLY A 162 16.89 17.55 -23.77
CA GLY A 162 17.76 18.70 -24.07
C GLY A 162 18.88 18.93 -23.04
N ARG A 163 19.10 18.02 -22.11
CA ARG A 163 20.13 18.14 -21.08
C ARG A 163 21.51 18.18 -21.72
N ARG A 164 22.35 19.13 -21.31
CA ARG A 164 23.76 19.18 -21.66
C ARG A 164 24.56 18.20 -20.79
N GLU A 165 25.71 17.76 -21.33
CA GLU A 165 26.70 17.04 -20.54
C GLU A 165 27.12 17.85 -19.31
N ASP A 166 27.28 17.20 -18.19
CA ASP A 166 27.95 17.73 -17.01
C ASP A 166 28.81 16.62 -16.37
N GLU A 167 29.76 17.02 -15.51
CA GLU A 167 30.69 16.10 -14.87
C GLU A 167 29.99 15.10 -13.93
N MET A 168 28.85 15.49 -13.37
CA MET A 168 28.09 14.65 -12.41
C MET A 168 27.21 13.60 -13.09
N ARG A 169 26.63 13.94 -14.24
CA ARG A 169 25.63 13.09 -14.92
C ARG A 169 26.14 12.43 -16.19
N GLY A 170 27.37 12.73 -16.59
CA GLY A 170 27.97 12.20 -17.80
C GLY A 170 27.26 12.58 -19.09
N PRO A 171 27.50 11.87 -20.19
CA PRO A 171 26.98 12.19 -21.50
C PRO A 171 25.46 12.00 -21.60
N ASN A 172 24.80 12.81 -22.42
CA ASN A 172 23.41 12.62 -22.79
C ASN A 172 23.30 11.64 -23.97
N LEU A 173 23.05 10.37 -23.71
CA LEU A 173 23.03 9.30 -24.70
C LEU A 173 21.73 9.20 -25.50
N GLY A 174 20.71 10.05 -25.16
CA GLY A 174 19.49 10.18 -25.96
C GLY A 174 18.40 9.15 -25.71
N TYR A 175 18.64 8.10 -24.94
CA TYR A 175 17.59 7.14 -24.58
C TYR A 175 16.60 7.77 -23.60
N ARG A 176 15.37 7.97 -24.06
CA ARG A 176 14.27 8.59 -23.29
C ARG A 176 12.98 7.85 -23.55
N ILE A 177 12.25 7.59 -22.49
CA ILE A 177 10.92 6.98 -22.56
C ILE A 177 9.90 8.10 -22.79
N ARG A 178 9.04 7.94 -23.79
CA ARG A 178 7.94 8.88 -24.03
C ARG A 178 6.81 8.65 -23.02
N ASN A 179 6.03 9.70 -22.75
CA ASN A 179 4.88 9.62 -21.85
C ASN A 179 3.95 8.48 -22.27
N LYS A 180 3.58 7.62 -21.33
CA LYS A 180 2.72 6.43 -21.52
C LYS A 180 3.27 5.36 -22.47
N GLU A 181 4.58 5.35 -22.75
CA GLU A 181 5.23 4.35 -23.59
C GLU A 181 6.34 3.57 -22.85
N GLY A 182 6.31 3.57 -21.51
CA GLY A 182 7.36 2.96 -20.67
C GLY A 182 7.14 1.50 -20.32
N TYR A 183 6.09 0.85 -20.81
CA TYR A 183 5.79 -0.53 -20.41
C TYR A 183 6.76 -1.53 -21.03
N VAL A 184 7.53 -2.21 -20.17
CA VAL A 184 8.48 -3.31 -20.48
C VAL A 184 9.48 -3.06 -21.62
N PRO A 185 10.15 -1.89 -21.71
CA PRO A 185 11.23 -1.71 -22.66
C PRO A 185 12.45 -2.55 -22.26
N VAL A 186 13.33 -2.80 -23.20
CA VAL A 186 14.63 -3.44 -22.89
C VAL A 186 15.71 -2.38 -22.67
N PRO A 187 16.80 -2.67 -21.92
CA PRO A 187 17.98 -1.82 -21.88
C PRO A 187 18.54 -1.52 -23.29
N PRO A 188 19.08 -0.33 -23.57
CA PRO A 188 19.38 0.74 -22.61
C PRO A 188 18.24 1.74 -22.36
N ALA A 189 17.06 1.58 -22.96
CA ALA A 189 15.91 2.45 -22.69
C ALA A 189 15.42 2.27 -21.25
N ASP A 190 15.35 1.04 -20.75
CA ASP A 190 15.17 0.71 -19.34
C ASP A 190 16.53 0.82 -18.63
N SER A 191 16.80 1.97 -18.05
CA SER A 191 18.06 2.23 -17.34
C SER A 191 18.04 1.74 -15.89
N LEU A 192 16.90 1.26 -15.38
CA LEU A 192 16.72 0.85 -13.99
C LEU A 192 16.60 -0.67 -13.81
N ALA A 193 16.84 -1.47 -14.85
CA ALA A 193 16.74 -2.92 -14.78
C ALA A 193 17.67 -3.52 -13.71
N ASP A 194 18.93 -3.07 -13.63
CA ASP A 194 19.89 -3.55 -12.65
C ASP A 194 19.53 -3.10 -11.22
N LEU A 195 19.01 -1.88 -11.06
CA LEU A 195 18.52 -1.39 -9.76
C LEU A 195 17.36 -2.25 -9.24
N ARG A 196 16.39 -2.60 -10.09
CA ARG A 196 15.30 -3.48 -9.71
C ARG A 196 15.78 -4.90 -9.40
N SER A 197 16.80 -5.38 -10.10
CA SER A 197 17.44 -6.67 -9.81
C SER A 197 18.10 -6.66 -8.43
N GLU A 198 18.84 -5.61 -8.08
CA GLU A 198 19.44 -5.43 -6.75
C GLU A 198 18.36 -5.37 -5.65
N ILE A 199 17.29 -4.60 -5.84
CA ILE A 199 16.15 -4.56 -4.93
C ILE A 199 15.57 -5.97 -4.74
N SER A 200 15.37 -6.71 -5.83
CA SER A 200 14.80 -8.06 -5.80
C SER A 200 15.66 -9.03 -5.00
N LEU A 201 16.97 -9.02 -5.20
CA LEU A 201 17.90 -9.86 -4.44
C LEU A 201 17.91 -9.50 -2.96
N THR A 202 17.89 -8.21 -2.62
CA THR A 202 17.82 -7.75 -1.22
C THR A 202 16.49 -8.14 -0.55
N LEU A 203 15.39 -8.14 -1.30
CA LEU A 203 14.10 -8.64 -0.80
C LEU A 203 14.15 -10.14 -0.49
N GLU A 204 14.79 -10.94 -1.35
CA GLU A 204 15.00 -12.38 -1.11
C GLU A 204 15.84 -12.62 0.16
N GLU A 205 16.87 -11.79 0.41
CA GLU A 205 17.65 -11.84 1.66
C GLU A 205 16.79 -11.52 2.90
N CYS A 206 15.79 -10.65 2.76
CA CYS A 206 14.80 -10.35 3.80
C CYS A 206 13.68 -11.42 3.91
N GLY A 207 13.76 -12.51 3.14
CA GLY A 207 12.79 -13.63 3.15
C GLY A 207 11.51 -13.35 2.35
N ILE A 208 11.54 -12.39 1.42
CA ILE A 208 10.42 -12.09 0.52
C ILE A 208 10.71 -12.67 -0.86
N THR A 209 9.92 -13.64 -1.30
CA THR A 209 10.07 -14.24 -2.62
C THR A 209 9.56 -13.28 -3.70
N VAL A 210 10.44 -12.86 -4.60
CA VAL A 210 10.10 -12.02 -5.77
C VAL A 210 9.64 -12.91 -6.92
N GLU A 211 8.63 -12.47 -7.68
CA GLU A 211 8.08 -13.21 -8.83
C GLU A 211 8.53 -12.60 -10.16
N CYS A 212 8.47 -11.27 -10.29
CA CYS A 212 9.02 -10.57 -11.46
C CYS A 212 9.27 -9.09 -11.14
N HIS A 213 9.96 -8.40 -12.05
CA HIS A 213 10.06 -6.95 -12.05
C HIS A 213 10.12 -6.40 -13.47
N HIS A 214 9.60 -5.22 -13.67
CA HIS A 214 9.64 -4.51 -14.96
C HIS A 214 9.54 -2.99 -14.78
N HIS A 215 9.82 -2.29 -15.88
CA HIS A 215 9.49 -0.87 -16.00
C HIS A 215 8.00 -0.71 -16.32
N GLU A 216 7.36 0.26 -15.70
CA GLU A 216 5.95 0.55 -15.86
C GLU A 216 5.66 1.61 -16.93
N VAL A 217 4.37 1.92 -17.16
CA VAL A 217 3.86 2.70 -18.30
C VAL A 217 4.38 4.14 -18.32
N ALA A 218 4.56 4.79 -17.16
CA ALA A 218 4.99 6.19 -17.13
C ALA A 218 6.46 6.34 -17.55
N THR A 219 6.80 7.48 -18.14
CA THR A 219 8.20 7.90 -18.30
C THR A 219 8.89 8.08 -16.93
N ALA A 220 10.18 8.37 -16.93
CA ALA A 220 10.91 8.77 -15.73
C ALA A 220 10.91 7.77 -14.58
N GLY A 221 11.19 6.52 -14.88
CA GLY A 221 11.59 5.55 -13.88
C GLY A 221 10.43 4.97 -13.05
N GLN A 222 9.26 4.80 -13.63
CA GLN A 222 8.21 4.02 -12.98
C GLN A 222 8.56 2.55 -13.02
N CYS A 223 8.50 1.91 -11.85
CA CYS A 223 8.88 0.52 -11.63
C CYS A 223 7.76 -0.25 -10.94
N GLU A 224 7.72 -1.55 -11.22
CA GLU A 224 6.94 -2.53 -10.49
C GLU A 224 7.81 -3.74 -10.16
N ILE A 225 7.65 -4.28 -8.97
CA ILE A 225 8.30 -5.52 -8.52
C ILE A 225 7.24 -6.34 -7.79
N ASP A 226 6.87 -7.46 -8.38
CA ASP A 226 5.90 -8.37 -7.82
C ASP A 226 6.55 -9.35 -6.88
N PHE A 227 5.99 -9.48 -5.69
CA PHE A 227 6.39 -10.48 -4.72
C PHE A 227 5.23 -11.42 -4.38
N ARG A 228 5.58 -12.65 -4.00
CA ARG A 228 4.60 -13.68 -3.72
C ARG A 228 3.61 -13.27 -2.63
N TYR A 229 2.32 -13.52 -2.89
CA TYR A 229 1.24 -13.29 -1.94
C TYR A 229 1.42 -14.09 -0.63
N SER A 230 0.86 -13.59 0.44
CA SER A 230 0.82 -14.25 1.75
C SER A 230 -0.52 -13.99 2.44
N THR A 231 -0.67 -14.37 3.71
CA THR A 231 -1.85 -13.99 4.51
C THR A 231 -1.93 -12.46 4.61
N LEU A 232 -3.08 -11.93 4.97
CA LEU A 232 -3.31 -10.49 5.11
C LEU A 232 -2.19 -9.83 5.93
N LEU A 233 -1.94 -10.34 7.15
CA LEU A 233 -0.90 -9.83 8.04
C LEU A 233 0.49 -9.99 7.44
N GLY A 234 0.81 -11.20 6.94
CA GLY A 234 2.12 -11.50 6.36
C GLY A 234 2.44 -10.64 5.13
N THR A 235 1.44 -10.37 4.29
CA THR A 235 1.60 -9.50 3.12
C THR A 235 1.75 -8.03 3.53
N ALA A 236 1.04 -7.57 4.56
CA ALA A 236 1.22 -6.21 5.07
C ALA A 236 2.63 -6.00 5.65
N ASP A 237 3.16 -6.98 6.39
CA ASP A 237 4.53 -7.00 6.86
C ASP A 237 5.52 -6.96 5.67
N ASN A 238 5.31 -7.81 4.65
CA ASN A 238 6.15 -7.85 3.45
C ASN A 238 6.17 -6.51 2.71
N LEU A 239 5.02 -5.85 2.57
CA LEU A 239 4.93 -4.56 1.89
C LEU A 239 5.69 -3.46 2.65
N GLN A 240 5.74 -3.51 3.96
CA GLN A 240 6.56 -2.57 4.74
C GLN A 240 8.06 -2.81 4.52
N ILE A 241 8.50 -4.07 4.53
CA ILE A 241 9.88 -4.44 4.19
C ILE A 241 10.20 -4.01 2.75
N PHE A 242 9.31 -4.28 1.81
CA PHE A 242 9.43 -3.89 0.41
C PHE A 242 9.67 -2.38 0.25
N LYS A 243 8.83 -1.56 0.84
CA LYS A 243 8.98 -0.09 0.78
C LYS A 243 10.30 0.38 1.39
N TYR A 244 10.74 -0.27 2.44
CA TYR A 244 12.02 0.01 3.11
C TYR A 244 13.21 -0.33 2.20
N VAL A 245 13.23 -1.54 1.64
CA VAL A 245 14.31 -2.01 0.75
C VAL A 245 14.40 -1.15 -0.50
N VAL A 246 13.27 -0.88 -1.18
CA VAL A 246 13.23 -0.02 -2.37
C VAL A 246 13.88 1.34 -2.12
N ARG A 247 13.55 2.00 -1.00
CA ARG A 247 14.10 3.32 -0.68
C ARG A 247 15.60 3.27 -0.37
N ASN A 248 16.04 2.27 0.36
CA ASN A 248 17.45 2.16 0.75
C ASN A 248 18.35 1.78 -0.43
N VAL A 249 17.94 0.82 -1.25
CA VAL A 249 18.71 0.46 -2.45
C VAL A 249 18.77 1.65 -3.42
N ALA A 250 17.66 2.36 -3.64
CA ALA A 250 17.67 3.58 -4.45
C ALA A 250 18.66 4.62 -3.88
N TYR A 251 18.63 4.86 -2.57
CA TYR A 251 19.52 5.81 -1.90
C TYR A 251 21.00 5.42 -2.06
N LEU A 252 21.35 4.15 -1.86
CA LEU A 252 22.73 3.66 -2.04
C LEU A 252 23.23 3.81 -3.48
N ASN A 253 22.32 3.80 -4.45
CA ASN A 253 22.62 4.02 -5.86
C ASN A 253 22.55 5.52 -6.29
N GLY A 254 22.54 6.45 -5.32
CA GLY A 254 22.49 7.89 -5.59
C GLY A 254 21.17 8.36 -6.22
N LYS A 255 20.09 7.60 -6.02
CA LYS A 255 18.73 7.88 -6.51
C LYS A 255 17.75 8.03 -5.35
N THR A 256 16.54 8.43 -5.67
CA THR A 256 15.45 8.48 -4.68
C THR A 256 14.22 7.78 -5.21
N ALA A 257 13.55 7.00 -4.35
CA ALA A 257 12.33 6.29 -4.68
C ALA A 257 11.13 6.88 -3.94
N THR A 258 9.99 6.96 -4.62
CA THR A 258 8.73 7.43 -4.05
C THR A 258 7.57 6.50 -4.36
N PHE A 259 6.73 6.28 -3.37
CA PHE A 259 5.43 5.61 -3.47
C PHE A 259 4.28 6.62 -3.59
N MET A 260 4.56 7.84 -3.98
CA MET A 260 3.56 8.88 -4.23
C MET A 260 2.68 8.48 -5.43
N PRO A 261 1.33 8.48 -5.30
CA PRO A 261 0.45 7.95 -6.35
C PRO A 261 0.49 8.71 -7.67
N LYS A 262 0.74 10.02 -7.63
CA LYS A 262 0.76 10.88 -8.82
C LYS A 262 1.83 11.97 -8.69
N PRO A 263 3.11 11.63 -8.87
CA PRO A 263 4.19 12.63 -8.78
C PRO A 263 4.26 13.56 -9.97
N MET A 264 3.78 13.15 -11.17
CA MET A 264 3.88 13.90 -12.40
C MET A 264 2.53 14.16 -13.05
N TYR A 265 2.36 15.35 -13.61
CA TYR A 265 1.21 15.71 -14.43
C TYR A 265 1.34 15.12 -15.85
N GLY A 266 0.21 14.67 -16.42
CA GLY A 266 0.14 14.27 -17.84
C GLY A 266 0.66 12.85 -18.14
N ASP A 267 1.08 12.09 -17.12
CA ASP A 267 1.54 10.70 -17.29
C ASP A 267 0.77 9.75 -16.34
N ASN A 268 1.01 8.45 -16.39
CA ASN A 268 0.38 7.50 -15.48
C ASN A 268 0.86 7.73 -14.03
N GLY A 269 0.03 7.35 -13.07
CA GLY A 269 0.37 7.32 -11.64
C GLY A 269 0.64 5.91 -11.17
N SER A 270 1.14 5.77 -9.94
CA SER A 270 1.40 4.49 -9.29
C SER A 270 0.16 3.95 -8.60
N GLY A 271 -0.27 2.76 -9.00
CA GLY A 271 -1.29 1.96 -8.35
C GLY A 271 -0.68 0.94 -7.37
N MET A 272 -1.58 0.32 -6.63
CA MET A 272 -1.30 -0.89 -5.87
C MET A 272 -2.51 -1.80 -5.98
N HIS A 273 -2.62 -2.51 -7.09
CA HIS A 273 -3.72 -3.43 -7.30
C HIS A 273 -3.63 -4.57 -6.30
N CYS A 274 -4.71 -4.82 -5.55
CA CYS A 274 -4.70 -5.83 -4.50
C CYS A 274 -5.44 -7.08 -4.93
N HIS A 275 -4.71 -8.14 -5.26
CA HIS A 275 -5.26 -9.47 -5.45
C HIS A 275 -5.72 -10.05 -4.12
N GLN A 276 -6.89 -10.69 -4.11
CA GLN A 276 -7.51 -11.23 -2.91
C GLN A 276 -8.15 -12.58 -3.18
N SER A 277 -8.03 -13.50 -2.22
CA SER A 277 -8.77 -14.77 -2.21
C SER A 277 -9.00 -15.27 -0.78
N LEU A 278 -10.08 -16.01 -0.58
CA LEU A 278 -10.41 -16.66 0.70
C LEU A 278 -10.28 -18.17 0.59
N TRP A 279 -9.77 -18.77 1.66
CA TRP A 279 -9.51 -20.20 1.73
C TRP A 279 -10.01 -20.80 3.04
N LYS A 280 -10.40 -22.10 2.98
CA LYS A 280 -10.73 -22.91 4.16
C LYS A 280 -9.92 -24.20 4.09
N GLY A 281 -8.89 -24.28 4.91
CA GLY A 281 -7.82 -25.28 4.75
C GLY A 281 -7.19 -25.15 3.36
N GLU A 282 -7.18 -26.22 2.58
CA GLU A 282 -6.63 -26.25 1.22
C GLU A 282 -7.66 -25.89 0.12
N LYS A 283 -8.90 -25.56 0.51
CA LYS A 283 -9.98 -25.30 -0.44
C LYS A 283 -10.07 -23.81 -0.76
N PRO A 284 -9.85 -23.41 -2.05
CA PRO A 284 -10.12 -22.05 -2.50
C PRO A 284 -11.63 -21.82 -2.55
N LEU A 285 -12.12 -20.71 -1.99
CA LEU A 285 -13.54 -20.42 -1.89
C LEU A 285 -14.08 -19.56 -3.04
N PHE A 286 -13.18 -18.94 -3.81
CA PHE A 286 -13.60 -18.05 -4.92
C PHE A 286 -13.87 -18.77 -6.22
N ALA A 287 -13.39 -20.00 -6.37
CA ALA A 287 -13.65 -20.82 -7.56
C ALA A 287 -15.07 -21.41 -7.55
N GLY A 288 -15.74 -21.36 -8.69
CA GLY A 288 -17.10 -21.88 -8.91
C GLY A 288 -17.48 -21.93 -10.38
N ASP A 289 -18.77 -22.09 -10.65
CA ASP A 289 -19.32 -22.28 -12.00
C ASP A 289 -19.99 -21.00 -12.56
N GLY A 290 -19.96 -19.89 -11.82
CA GLY A 290 -20.56 -18.63 -12.24
C GLY A 290 -19.69 -17.84 -13.23
N TYR A 291 -20.05 -16.57 -13.45
CA TYR A 291 -19.32 -15.66 -14.32
C TYR A 291 -17.81 -15.68 -14.03
N ALA A 292 -17.00 -15.77 -15.07
CA ALA A 292 -15.54 -15.85 -15.00
C ALA A 292 -15.02 -16.99 -14.08
N GLY A 293 -15.82 -18.04 -13.82
CA GLY A 293 -15.45 -19.15 -12.92
C GLY A 293 -15.48 -18.77 -11.45
N LEU A 294 -16.31 -17.80 -11.06
CA LEU A 294 -16.50 -17.38 -9.68
C LEU A 294 -17.58 -18.20 -8.98
N SER A 295 -17.41 -18.41 -7.68
CA SER A 295 -18.45 -18.90 -6.79
C SER A 295 -19.42 -17.76 -6.38
N ASP A 296 -20.59 -18.12 -5.85
CA ASP A 296 -21.52 -17.15 -5.26
C ASP A 296 -20.86 -16.39 -4.10
N LEU A 297 -20.01 -17.06 -3.30
CA LEU A 297 -19.28 -16.44 -2.23
C LEU A 297 -18.35 -15.32 -2.73
N ALA A 298 -17.65 -15.57 -3.86
CA ALA A 298 -16.80 -14.55 -4.48
C ALA A 298 -17.64 -13.40 -5.04
N ARG A 299 -18.80 -13.67 -5.62
CA ARG A 299 -19.73 -12.62 -6.09
C ARG A 299 -20.22 -11.75 -4.95
N TRP A 300 -20.60 -12.32 -3.82
CA TRP A 300 -21.00 -11.54 -2.64
C TRP A 300 -19.86 -10.73 -2.06
N TYR A 301 -18.64 -11.30 -2.03
CA TYR A 301 -17.44 -10.56 -1.63
C TYR A 301 -17.22 -9.33 -2.51
N ILE A 302 -17.33 -9.47 -3.83
CA ILE A 302 -17.29 -8.35 -4.79
C ILE A 302 -18.39 -7.34 -4.48
N GLY A 303 -19.62 -7.79 -4.21
CA GLY A 303 -20.74 -6.94 -3.83
C GLY A 303 -20.46 -6.08 -2.60
N GLY A 304 -19.82 -6.66 -1.58
CA GLY A 304 -19.39 -5.94 -0.39
C GLY A 304 -18.30 -4.89 -0.70
N LEU A 305 -17.28 -5.26 -1.47
CA LEU A 305 -16.24 -4.31 -1.88
C LEU A 305 -16.80 -3.14 -2.69
N LEU A 306 -17.70 -3.38 -3.64
CA LEU A 306 -18.32 -2.32 -4.45
C LEU A 306 -19.22 -1.42 -3.60
N LYS A 307 -20.02 -2.00 -2.70
CA LYS A 307 -20.90 -1.25 -1.79
C LYS A 307 -20.13 -0.29 -0.90
N HIS A 308 -19.05 -0.75 -0.31
CA HIS A 308 -18.25 -0.01 0.66
C HIS A 308 -17.02 0.68 0.06
N ALA A 309 -16.85 0.64 -1.27
CA ALA A 309 -15.64 1.14 -1.94
C ALA A 309 -15.31 2.58 -1.57
N ALA A 310 -16.30 3.47 -1.50
CA ALA A 310 -16.11 4.88 -1.15
C ALA A 310 -15.49 5.08 0.25
N SER A 311 -15.86 4.24 1.21
CA SER A 311 -15.29 4.24 2.57
C SER A 311 -13.93 3.55 2.60
N VAL A 312 -13.77 2.43 1.89
CA VAL A 312 -12.52 1.66 1.83
C VAL A 312 -11.39 2.51 1.25
N VAL A 313 -11.64 3.31 0.21
CA VAL A 313 -10.59 4.15 -0.41
C VAL A 313 -10.13 5.29 0.50
N ALA A 314 -10.86 5.64 1.56
CA ALA A 314 -10.35 6.55 2.59
C ALA A 314 -9.10 6.00 3.30
N PHE A 315 -8.92 4.67 3.32
CA PHE A 315 -7.75 3.98 3.84
C PHE A 315 -6.81 3.47 2.74
N ALA A 316 -7.35 3.09 1.59
CA ALA A 316 -6.62 2.42 0.52
C ALA A 316 -6.03 3.39 -0.53
N ALA A 317 -6.61 4.59 -0.66
CA ALA A 317 -6.12 5.71 -1.46
C ALA A 317 -6.12 6.98 -0.58
N PRO A 318 -5.24 7.05 0.45
CA PRO A 318 -5.46 7.85 1.64
C PRO A 318 -4.90 9.26 1.59
N THR A 319 -4.45 9.74 0.43
CA THR A 319 -3.82 11.06 0.32
C THR A 319 -4.57 11.97 -0.65
N THR A 320 -4.40 13.28 -0.51
CA THR A 320 -4.93 14.22 -1.52
C THR A 320 -4.32 13.98 -2.90
N ASN A 321 -3.13 13.40 -2.94
CA ASN A 321 -2.46 13.03 -4.19
C ASN A 321 -3.05 11.76 -4.83
N SER A 322 -3.63 10.85 -4.06
CA SER A 322 -4.33 9.65 -4.54
C SER A 322 -5.42 10.00 -5.57
N TYR A 323 -6.15 11.07 -5.33
CA TYR A 323 -7.25 11.54 -6.20
C TYR A 323 -6.77 12.32 -7.44
N LYS A 324 -5.47 12.56 -7.56
CA LYS A 324 -4.85 12.98 -8.83
C LYS A 324 -4.49 11.78 -9.72
N ARG A 325 -4.36 10.58 -9.15
CA ARG A 325 -4.28 9.31 -9.87
C ARG A 325 -5.67 8.80 -10.27
N LEU A 326 -6.63 8.83 -9.36
CA LEU A 326 -8.00 8.33 -9.57
C LEU A 326 -8.82 9.31 -10.42
N VAL A 327 -8.38 9.53 -11.66
CA VAL A 327 -9.05 10.38 -12.66
C VAL A 327 -9.23 9.59 -13.97
N PRO A 328 -10.34 9.82 -14.73
CA PRO A 328 -10.55 9.15 -16.00
C PRO A 328 -9.42 9.39 -17.01
N GLY A 329 -9.11 8.42 -17.85
CA GLY A 329 -8.17 8.57 -18.97
C GLY A 329 -6.71 8.23 -18.69
N PHE A 330 -6.37 7.75 -17.47
CA PHE A 330 -5.02 7.32 -17.07
C PHE A 330 -4.99 5.88 -16.55
N GLU A 331 -5.79 5.00 -17.14
CA GLU A 331 -5.96 3.60 -16.71
C GLU A 331 -6.44 3.44 -15.26
N ALA A 332 -6.93 4.53 -14.66
CA ALA A 332 -7.38 4.55 -13.29
C ALA A 332 -8.77 3.92 -13.13
N PRO A 333 -8.97 3.06 -12.12
CA PRO A 333 -10.21 2.31 -11.90
C PRO A 333 -11.23 3.14 -11.14
N VAL A 334 -11.79 4.17 -11.78
CA VAL A 334 -12.72 5.10 -11.13
C VAL A 334 -14.17 4.60 -11.07
N ASN A 335 -14.54 3.62 -11.89
CA ASN A 335 -15.91 3.13 -12.01
C ASN A 335 -16.14 1.92 -11.12
N LEU A 336 -17.19 1.99 -10.29
CA LEU A 336 -17.58 0.93 -9.36
C LEU A 336 -18.32 -0.21 -10.09
N ALA A 337 -17.55 -0.98 -10.83
CA ALA A 337 -17.99 -2.15 -11.57
C ALA A 337 -16.96 -3.29 -11.40
N TYR A 338 -17.35 -4.51 -11.80
CA TYR A 338 -16.43 -5.63 -11.89
C TYR A 338 -16.45 -6.23 -13.29
N SER A 339 -15.32 -6.76 -13.74
CA SER A 339 -15.18 -7.34 -15.07
C SER A 339 -14.01 -8.32 -15.16
N ALA A 340 -14.14 -9.32 -16.04
CA ALA A 340 -13.03 -10.19 -16.42
C ALA A 340 -12.20 -9.63 -17.60
N ARG A 341 -12.67 -8.58 -18.27
CA ARG A 341 -12.10 -8.07 -19.54
C ARG A 341 -11.71 -6.59 -19.49
N ASN A 342 -12.42 -5.80 -18.69
CA ASN A 342 -12.27 -4.35 -18.67
C ASN A 342 -11.31 -3.92 -17.54
N ARG A 343 -10.18 -3.30 -17.88
CA ARG A 343 -9.19 -2.79 -16.92
C ARG A 343 -9.58 -1.48 -16.26
N SER A 344 -10.61 -0.76 -16.75
CA SER A 344 -11.13 0.46 -16.12
C SER A 344 -12.12 0.20 -14.97
N ALA A 345 -12.56 -1.06 -14.78
CA ALA A 345 -13.39 -1.46 -13.66
C ALA A 345 -12.60 -1.46 -12.34
N ALA A 346 -13.27 -1.08 -11.23
CA ALA A 346 -12.67 -1.11 -9.89
C ALA A 346 -12.26 -2.52 -9.45
N ILE A 347 -12.96 -3.55 -9.92
CA ILE A 347 -12.61 -4.95 -9.64
C ILE A 347 -12.42 -5.71 -10.95
N ARG A 348 -11.22 -6.28 -11.11
CA ARG A 348 -10.91 -7.19 -12.23
C ARG A 348 -10.85 -8.64 -11.73
N ILE A 349 -11.31 -9.57 -12.58
CA ILE A 349 -11.16 -11.01 -12.34
C ILE A 349 -10.10 -11.52 -13.32
N PRO A 350 -8.88 -11.83 -12.87
CA PRO A 350 -7.84 -12.36 -13.74
C PRO A 350 -8.23 -13.69 -14.38
N MET A 351 -7.99 -13.82 -15.69
CA MET A 351 -8.37 -14.99 -16.51
C MET A 351 -7.16 -15.77 -17.04
N PHE A 352 -5.98 -15.60 -16.43
CA PHE A 352 -4.74 -16.24 -16.89
C PHE A 352 -4.71 -17.76 -16.71
N SER A 353 -5.60 -18.31 -15.88
CA SER A 353 -5.63 -19.75 -15.59
C SER A 353 -7.03 -20.25 -15.29
N THR A 354 -7.27 -21.50 -15.69
CA THR A 354 -8.48 -22.27 -15.32
C THR A 354 -8.31 -23.04 -14.01
N ASN A 355 -7.11 -23.02 -13.40
CA ASN A 355 -6.86 -23.69 -12.13
C ASN A 355 -7.66 -23.03 -10.99
N PRO A 356 -8.56 -23.76 -10.32
CA PRO A 356 -9.37 -23.22 -9.21
C PRO A 356 -8.53 -22.59 -8.08
N LYS A 357 -7.32 -23.10 -7.83
CA LYS A 357 -6.41 -22.55 -6.78
C LYS A 357 -5.88 -21.16 -7.12
N LEU A 358 -5.93 -20.74 -8.38
CA LEU A 358 -5.48 -19.42 -8.82
C LEU A 358 -6.64 -18.43 -8.99
N LYS A 359 -7.89 -18.83 -8.67
CA LYS A 359 -9.04 -17.94 -8.76
C LYS A 359 -8.98 -16.88 -7.65
N ARG A 360 -8.96 -15.62 -8.09
CA ARG A 360 -8.86 -14.45 -7.24
C ARG A 360 -9.57 -13.27 -7.87
N LEU A 361 -9.80 -12.24 -7.13
CA LEU A 361 -10.18 -10.93 -7.63
C LEU A 361 -9.04 -9.94 -7.43
N GLU A 362 -9.06 -8.85 -8.16
CA GLU A 362 -8.10 -7.75 -8.10
C GLU A 362 -8.87 -6.46 -7.86
N PHE A 363 -8.72 -5.88 -6.67
CA PHE A 363 -9.27 -4.57 -6.33
C PHE A 363 -8.24 -3.51 -6.69
N ARG A 364 -8.54 -2.69 -7.69
CA ARG A 364 -7.59 -1.80 -8.39
C ARG A 364 -7.47 -0.37 -7.83
N PRO A 365 -8.46 0.18 -7.07
CA PRO A 365 -8.37 1.55 -6.55
C PRO A 365 -7.22 1.85 -5.60
N PRO A 366 -6.72 0.93 -4.77
CA PRO A 366 -5.63 1.22 -3.84
C PRO A 366 -4.39 1.76 -4.52
N ASP A 367 -3.62 2.55 -3.76
CA ASP A 367 -2.29 3.00 -4.16
C ASP A 367 -1.24 2.72 -3.06
N PRO A 368 0.05 2.73 -3.41
CA PRO A 368 1.11 2.30 -2.50
C PRO A 368 1.39 3.29 -1.37
N SER A 369 0.74 4.46 -1.32
CA SER A 369 0.86 5.39 -0.18
C SER A 369 0.09 4.93 1.05
N CYS A 370 -0.78 3.93 0.92
CA CYS A 370 -1.60 3.45 2.02
C CYS A 370 -0.80 2.74 3.12
N ASN A 371 -1.41 2.71 4.31
CA ASN A 371 -1.02 1.81 5.39
C ASN A 371 -1.57 0.41 5.07
N PRO A 372 -0.74 -0.59 4.76
CA PRO A 372 -1.22 -1.89 4.29
C PRO A 372 -2.07 -2.64 5.32
N TYR A 373 -1.72 -2.55 6.59
CA TYR A 373 -2.47 -3.22 7.65
C TYR A 373 -3.92 -2.76 7.71
N ILE A 374 -4.14 -1.44 7.66
CA ILE A 374 -5.48 -0.84 7.70
C ILE A 374 -6.21 -1.04 6.38
N ALA A 375 -5.53 -0.82 5.25
CA ALA A 375 -6.14 -0.93 3.92
C ALA A 375 -6.62 -2.36 3.62
N PHE A 376 -5.78 -3.36 3.86
CA PHE A 376 -6.14 -4.76 3.64
C PHE A 376 -7.25 -5.22 4.60
N SER A 377 -7.20 -4.78 5.86
CA SER A 377 -8.26 -5.05 6.82
C SER A 377 -9.60 -4.45 6.39
N ALA A 378 -9.62 -3.21 5.92
CA ALA A 378 -10.84 -2.57 5.42
C ALA A 378 -11.43 -3.30 4.20
N MET A 379 -10.59 -3.74 3.26
CA MET A 379 -11.02 -4.55 2.11
C MET A 379 -11.60 -5.90 2.54
N LEU A 380 -10.93 -6.62 3.47
CA LEU A 380 -11.44 -7.89 3.99
C LEU A 380 -12.79 -7.71 4.68
N MET A 381 -12.93 -6.69 5.53
CA MET A 381 -14.16 -6.41 6.26
C MET A 381 -15.32 -6.05 5.32
N ALA A 382 -15.06 -5.28 4.26
CA ALA A 382 -16.05 -4.98 3.22
C ALA A 382 -16.50 -6.25 2.49
N GLY A 383 -15.56 -7.10 2.09
CA GLY A 383 -15.87 -8.37 1.45
C GLY A 383 -16.64 -9.33 2.35
N LEU A 384 -16.31 -9.40 3.65
CA LEU A 384 -17.04 -10.23 4.64
C LEU A 384 -18.46 -9.71 4.86
N ASP A 385 -18.67 -8.39 4.91
CA ASP A 385 -20.02 -7.82 4.96
C ASP A 385 -20.85 -8.25 3.74
N GLY A 386 -20.22 -8.23 2.58
CA GLY A 386 -20.84 -8.71 1.32
C GLY A 386 -21.28 -10.16 1.41
N ILE A 387 -20.44 -11.05 1.92
CA ILE A 387 -20.75 -12.47 2.09
C ILE A 387 -21.88 -12.67 3.13
N GLN A 388 -21.76 -12.05 4.29
CA GLN A 388 -22.71 -12.20 5.39
C GLN A 388 -24.12 -11.72 5.02
N ASN A 389 -24.21 -10.65 4.24
CA ASN A 389 -25.47 -10.05 3.79
C ASN A 389 -25.89 -10.49 2.36
N ARG A 390 -25.08 -11.36 1.71
CA ARG A 390 -25.30 -11.82 0.32
C ARG A 390 -25.54 -10.66 -0.64
N ILE A 391 -24.64 -9.64 -0.58
CA ILE A 391 -24.77 -8.43 -1.40
C ILE A 391 -24.48 -8.80 -2.86
N ASP A 392 -25.49 -8.60 -3.72
CA ASP A 392 -25.33 -8.82 -5.15
C ASP A 392 -24.55 -7.66 -5.78
N PRO A 393 -23.41 -7.93 -6.48
CA PRO A 393 -22.65 -6.90 -7.18
C PRO A 393 -23.32 -6.35 -8.45
N GLY A 394 -24.47 -6.90 -8.84
CA GLY A 394 -25.10 -6.63 -10.13
C GLY A 394 -24.44 -7.38 -11.28
N GLU A 395 -24.69 -6.94 -12.52
CA GLU A 395 -24.12 -7.55 -13.72
C GLU A 395 -22.67 -7.08 -13.97
N PRO A 396 -21.80 -7.96 -14.49
CA PRO A 396 -20.45 -7.57 -14.85
C PRO A 396 -20.44 -6.59 -16.05
N LEU A 397 -19.50 -5.66 -16.05
CA LEU A 397 -19.36 -4.65 -17.08
C LEU A 397 -18.18 -4.99 -18.02
N ASP A 398 -18.42 -5.82 -19.02
CA ASP A 398 -17.39 -6.28 -19.97
C ASP A 398 -17.19 -5.36 -21.17
N LYS A 399 -18.05 -4.34 -21.34
CA LYS A 399 -17.88 -3.29 -22.36
C LYS A 399 -16.77 -2.33 -21.92
N ASP A 400 -16.06 -1.76 -22.88
CA ASP A 400 -15.18 -0.64 -22.56
C ASP A 400 -16.01 0.53 -22.02
N ILE A 401 -15.69 0.97 -20.81
CA ILE A 401 -16.44 2.03 -20.13
C ILE A 401 -16.28 3.36 -20.90
N TYR A 402 -15.17 3.55 -21.59
CA TYR A 402 -14.95 4.74 -22.42
C TYR A 402 -15.79 4.75 -23.69
N ASP A 403 -16.29 3.60 -24.14
CA ASP A 403 -17.18 3.45 -25.30
C ASP A 403 -18.68 3.45 -24.91
N LEU A 404 -19.00 3.56 -23.61
CA LEU A 404 -20.40 3.63 -23.17
C LEU A 404 -21.03 4.97 -23.58
N ALA A 405 -22.30 4.88 -24.00
CA ALA A 405 -23.09 6.09 -24.22
C ALA A 405 -23.21 6.90 -22.91
N PRO A 406 -23.26 8.25 -22.97
CA PRO A 406 -23.36 9.09 -21.76
C PRO A 406 -24.52 8.71 -20.82
N GLU A 407 -25.59 8.17 -21.36
CA GLU A 407 -26.78 7.70 -20.62
C GLU A 407 -26.47 6.40 -19.84
N GLU A 408 -25.71 5.48 -20.43
CA GLU A 408 -25.27 4.24 -19.77
C GLU A 408 -24.23 4.53 -18.68
N LEU A 409 -23.30 5.44 -18.95
CA LEU A 409 -22.25 5.86 -18.02
C LEU A 409 -22.80 6.51 -16.74
N LYS A 410 -23.91 7.26 -16.84
CA LYS A 410 -24.58 7.88 -15.67
C LYS A 410 -25.07 6.86 -14.64
N ASN A 411 -25.32 5.62 -15.08
CA ASN A 411 -25.81 4.54 -14.21
C ASN A 411 -24.68 3.74 -13.54
N VAL A 412 -23.42 3.97 -13.90
CA VAL A 412 -22.25 3.34 -13.27
C VAL A 412 -21.77 4.23 -12.13
N PRO A 413 -21.90 3.81 -10.87
CA PRO A 413 -21.37 4.59 -9.76
C PRO A 413 -19.86 4.79 -9.89
N SER A 414 -19.37 5.91 -9.41
CA SER A 414 -17.94 6.23 -9.43
C SER A 414 -17.37 6.35 -8.02
N LEU A 415 -16.06 6.15 -7.91
CA LEU A 415 -15.32 6.46 -6.67
C LEU A 415 -15.43 7.96 -6.36
N PRO A 416 -15.27 8.35 -5.08
CA PRO A 416 -15.12 9.75 -4.68
C PRO A 416 -14.04 10.46 -5.48
N GLY A 417 -14.24 11.73 -5.80
CA GLY A 417 -13.31 12.57 -6.55
C GLY A 417 -12.23 13.24 -5.67
N SER A 418 -12.34 13.10 -4.35
CA SER A 418 -11.42 13.71 -3.39
C SER A 418 -11.31 12.92 -2.10
N LEU A 419 -10.20 13.14 -1.36
CA LEU A 419 -10.04 12.55 -0.03
C LEU A 419 -11.15 12.98 0.94
N ASP A 420 -11.60 14.25 0.90
CA ASP A 420 -12.67 14.72 1.77
C ASP A 420 -14.00 14.01 1.51
N GLU A 421 -14.32 13.73 0.24
CA GLU A 421 -15.50 12.92 -0.12
C GLU A 421 -15.39 11.49 0.40
N SER A 422 -14.22 10.87 0.31
CA SER A 422 -13.99 9.52 0.86
C SER A 422 -14.08 9.50 2.39
N LEU A 423 -13.56 10.51 3.07
CA LEU A 423 -13.70 10.62 4.52
C LEU A 423 -15.17 10.84 4.94
N LYS A 424 -15.95 11.60 4.17
CA LYS A 424 -17.41 11.73 4.40
C LYS A 424 -18.15 10.41 4.17
N ALA A 425 -17.75 9.64 3.16
CA ALA A 425 -18.30 8.31 2.94
C ALA A 425 -17.97 7.38 4.12
N LEU A 426 -16.74 7.42 4.63
CA LEU A 426 -16.32 6.67 5.81
C LEU A 426 -17.11 7.08 7.07
N GLU A 427 -17.38 8.38 7.27
CA GLU A 427 -18.24 8.84 8.37
C GLU A 427 -19.66 8.27 8.28
N ALA A 428 -20.19 8.14 7.07
CA ALA A 428 -21.56 7.68 6.83
C ALA A 428 -21.70 6.15 6.78
N ASP A 429 -20.64 5.44 6.40
CA ASP A 429 -20.63 3.97 6.15
C ASP A 429 -19.37 3.34 6.72
N HIS A 430 -19.37 3.03 8.00
CA HIS A 430 -18.26 2.38 8.71
C HIS A 430 -18.67 1.23 9.63
N GLU A 431 -19.96 0.96 9.80
CA GLU A 431 -20.46 -0.09 10.70
C GLU A 431 -19.89 -1.48 10.37
N PHE A 432 -19.62 -1.75 9.09
CA PHE A 432 -19.01 -3.01 8.66
C PHE A 432 -17.59 -3.19 9.21
N LEU A 433 -16.85 -2.10 9.45
CA LEU A 433 -15.50 -2.11 10.01
C LEU A 433 -15.47 -2.42 11.50
N LEU A 434 -16.53 -2.08 12.23
CA LEU A 434 -16.62 -2.26 13.68
C LEU A 434 -16.94 -3.70 14.10
N LYS A 435 -17.37 -4.54 13.15
CA LYS A 435 -17.69 -5.94 13.44
C LYS A 435 -16.47 -6.68 14.00
N GLY A 436 -16.68 -7.43 15.08
CA GLY A 436 -15.61 -8.16 15.77
C GLY A 436 -14.52 -7.26 16.35
N GLU A 437 -14.84 -6.00 16.59
CA GLU A 437 -13.90 -4.99 17.14
C GLU A 437 -12.60 -4.85 16.31
N VAL A 438 -12.70 -5.12 14.99
CA VAL A 438 -11.55 -5.04 14.10
C VAL A 438 -11.04 -3.61 14.02
N PHE A 439 -11.93 -2.67 13.70
CA PHE A 439 -11.69 -1.23 13.87
C PHE A 439 -12.44 -0.74 15.12
N THR A 440 -11.95 0.31 15.73
CA THR A 440 -12.64 1.02 16.80
C THR A 440 -13.19 2.36 16.29
N PRO A 441 -14.31 2.86 16.85
CA PRO A 441 -14.79 4.20 16.51
C PRO A 441 -13.70 5.26 16.70
N GLN A 442 -12.91 5.13 17.78
CA GLN A 442 -11.82 6.07 18.10
C GLN A 442 -10.73 6.09 17.00
N LEU A 443 -10.39 4.92 16.43
CA LEU A 443 -9.42 4.85 15.33
C LEU A 443 -9.95 5.55 14.08
N ILE A 444 -11.23 5.33 13.73
CA ILE A 444 -11.89 5.96 12.58
C ILE A 444 -11.94 7.47 12.77
N ASP A 445 -12.38 7.96 13.92
CA ASP A 445 -12.44 9.39 14.25
C ASP A 445 -11.05 10.04 14.19
N ARG A 446 -10.03 9.36 14.76
CA ARG A 446 -8.64 9.81 14.73
C ARG A 446 -8.11 9.89 13.30
N TRP A 447 -8.39 8.89 12.47
CA TRP A 447 -8.00 8.89 11.07
C TRP A 447 -8.58 10.08 10.32
N ILE A 448 -9.90 10.28 10.43
CA ILE A 448 -10.62 11.35 9.75
C ILE A 448 -10.10 12.72 10.20
N SER A 449 -9.96 12.94 11.50
CA SER A 449 -9.46 14.19 12.07
C SER A 449 -8.03 14.47 11.60
N TYR A 450 -7.13 13.47 11.68
CA TYR A 450 -5.75 13.58 11.24
C TYR A 450 -5.66 13.99 9.76
N LYS A 451 -6.40 13.31 8.87
CA LYS A 451 -6.39 13.58 7.43
C LYS A 451 -6.92 14.97 7.10
N ARG A 452 -7.98 15.42 7.78
CA ARG A 452 -8.51 16.78 7.59
C ARG A 452 -7.52 17.85 8.07
N GLU A 453 -7.01 17.72 9.29
CA GLU A 453 -6.18 18.73 9.90
C GLU A 453 -4.77 18.80 9.30
N ARG A 454 -4.17 17.66 8.97
CA ARG A 454 -2.76 17.57 8.55
C ARG A 454 -2.54 17.56 7.05
N GLU A 455 -3.55 17.19 6.27
CA GLU A 455 -3.43 17.06 4.83
C GLU A 455 -4.41 17.95 4.06
N ILE A 456 -5.73 17.78 4.23
CA ILE A 456 -6.73 18.48 3.42
C ILE A 456 -6.69 19.98 3.66
N ASN A 457 -6.79 20.43 4.93
CA ASN A 457 -6.84 21.84 5.25
C ASN A 457 -5.56 22.60 4.85
N PRO A 458 -4.33 22.09 5.15
CA PRO A 458 -3.11 22.71 4.67
C PRO A 458 -3.01 22.81 3.14
N MET A 459 -3.42 21.78 2.42
CA MET A 459 -3.40 21.80 0.95
C MET A 459 -4.40 22.79 0.37
N ARG A 460 -5.60 22.84 0.93
CA ARG A 460 -6.67 23.73 0.47
C ARG A 460 -6.35 25.22 0.63
N MET A 461 -5.50 25.58 1.60
CA MET A 461 -5.10 26.96 1.86
C MET A 461 -3.93 27.44 0.98
N ARG A 462 -3.23 26.55 0.29
CA ARG A 462 -2.07 26.90 -0.53
C ARG A 462 -2.48 27.13 -1.97
N PRO A 463 -2.14 28.30 -2.55
CA PRO A 463 -2.36 28.52 -3.98
C PRO A 463 -1.46 27.59 -4.80
N HIS A 464 -1.99 27.08 -5.89
CA HIS A 464 -1.24 26.26 -6.83
C HIS A 464 -0.65 27.14 -7.95
N PRO A 465 0.56 26.87 -8.47
CA PRO A 465 1.14 27.65 -9.58
C PRO A 465 0.22 27.83 -10.80
N LEU A 466 -0.62 26.82 -11.10
CA LEU A 466 -1.61 26.90 -12.18
C LEU A 466 -2.67 27.98 -11.96
N GLU A 467 -3.03 28.29 -10.72
CA GLU A 467 -4.01 29.35 -10.41
C GLU A 467 -3.47 30.72 -10.81
N PHE A 468 -2.18 30.96 -10.66
CA PHE A 468 -1.53 32.18 -11.17
C PHE A 468 -1.60 32.27 -12.69
N ALA A 469 -1.42 31.16 -13.39
CA ALA A 469 -1.56 31.15 -14.85
C ALA A 469 -3.00 31.36 -15.35
N LEU A 470 -3.99 30.96 -14.54
CA LEU A 470 -5.42 31.05 -14.91
C LEU A 470 -6.08 32.36 -14.47
N TYR A 471 -5.63 32.95 -13.35
CA TYR A 471 -6.41 33.98 -12.65
C TYR A 471 -5.64 35.27 -12.33
N PHE A 472 -4.34 35.36 -12.67
CA PHE A 472 -3.51 36.51 -12.28
C PHE A 472 -3.99 37.84 -12.88
N ASP A 473 -4.65 37.81 -14.02
CA ASP A 473 -5.08 38.97 -14.80
C ASP A 473 -6.60 39.18 -14.82
N ILE A 474 -7.35 38.51 -13.96
CA ILE A 474 -8.80 38.69 -13.78
C ILE A 474 -9.12 39.76 -12.73
#